data_ab158fd4470cde1877129a104a46d7eb
#
_entry.id   ab158fd4470cde1877129a104a46d7eb
#
_cell.length_a   1.000
_cell.length_b   1.000
_cell.length_c   1.000
_cell.angle_alpha   90.00
_cell.angle_beta   90.00
_cell.angle_gamma   90.00
#
_symmetry.space_group_name_H-M   'P 1'
#
loop_
_entity.id
_entity.type
_entity.pdbx_description
1 polymer ?
#
loop_
_entity_poly.entity_id
_entity_poly.type
_entity_poly.pdbx_seq_one_letter_code
_entity_poly.pdbx_strand_id
1 'polypeptide(L)'
;MDGEELSTYAIAYKGRVLAYADNEASLSCLSYGHIESKEIWSWVQRFCKETECSGQLCFDYMRSSSDGQLYSIECNPRTSTVITEFHDHPGLAEAFTDPESVQSVIKPFKNSPPVYWFWNEVVTLLTTGQVREWWREVSQGVDAVFDPSDPLPFLGLHYMHVPVLLLRNIWTGRPWKKIDLCIGKVVELGGD
;
A
#
# COMPACT_ATOMS: atom_id res chain seq x y z
N MET A 1 -19.37 7.13 -5.50
CA MET A 1 -19.35 6.07 -6.54
C MET A 1 -19.20 4.78 -5.78
N ASP A 2 -20.08 3.81 -6.00
CA ASP A 2 -19.97 2.49 -5.36
C ASP A 2 -19.23 1.57 -6.31
N GLY A 3 -18.25 0.82 -5.79
CA GLY A 3 -17.44 -0.05 -6.62
C GLY A 3 -16.30 -0.72 -5.87
N GLU A 4 -15.47 -1.40 -6.63
CA GLU A 4 -14.25 -2.03 -6.17
C GLU A 4 -13.11 -1.01 -6.23
N GLU A 5 -12.44 -0.78 -5.11
CA GLU A 5 -11.25 0.05 -5.05
C GLU A 5 -10.03 -0.77 -5.43
N LEU A 6 -9.19 -0.19 -6.28
CA LEU A 6 -7.95 -0.79 -6.77
C LEU A 6 -6.83 0.24 -6.63
N SER A 7 -5.64 -0.24 -6.31
CA SER A 7 -4.48 0.62 -6.09
C SER A 7 -3.27 0.07 -6.83
N THR A 8 -2.36 0.95 -7.24
CA THR A 8 -1.11 0.55 -7.89
C THR A 8 0.07 1.25 -7.26
N TYR A 9 1.23 0.63 -7.42
CA TYR A 9 2.52 1.27 -7.18
C TYR A 9 3.40 1.09 -8.40
N ALA A 10 4.02 2.18 -8.84
CA ALA A 10 4.96 2.15 -9.96
C ALA A 10 6.20 2.99 -9.65
N ILE A 11 7.33 2.54 -10.17
CA ILE A 11 8.55 3.36 -10.32
C ILE A 11 8.72 3.61 -11.80
N ALA A 12 8.80 4.88 -12.19
CA ALA A 12 9.02 5.30 -13.56
C ALA A 12 10.32 6.09 -13.71
N TYR A 13 10.92 6.01 -14.89
CA TYR A 13 12.09 6.82 -15.25
C TYR A 13 11.99 7.23 -16.72
N LYS A 14 11.93 8.54 -16.96
CA LYS A 14 11.79 9.13 -18.32
C LYS A 14 10.65 8.47 -19.10
N GLY A 15 9.49 8.31 -18.47
CA GLY A 15 8.29 7.72 -19.08
C GLY A 15 8.27 6.20 -19.17
N ARG A 16 9.33 5.50 -18.77
CA ARG A 16 9.41 4.04 -18.75
C ARG A 16 9.10 3.51 -17.37
N VAL A 17 8.17 2.60 -17.25
CA VAL A 17 7.88 1.91 -15.99
C VAL A 17 8.97 0.88 -15.70
N LEU A 18 9.61 0.97 -14.54
CA LEU A 18 10.71 0.10 -14.09
C LEU A 18 10.23 -0.97 -13.12
N ALA A 19 9.35 -0.61 -12.19
CA ALA A 19 8.74 -1.52 -11.24
C ALA A 19 7.24 -1.27 -11.19
N TYR A 20 6.44 -2.32 -10.97
CA TYR A 20 4.99 -2.24 -10.99
C TYR A 20 4.35 -3.33 -10.14
N ALA A 21 3.37 -2.91 -9.32
CA ALA A 21 2.44 -3.80 -8.63
C ALA A 21 1.04 -3.21 -8.68
N ASP A 22 0.03 -4.06 -8.82
CA ASP A 22 -1.39 -3.72 -8.75
C ASP A 22 -2.10 -4.60 -7.72
N ASN A 23 -3.04 -4.02 -6.99
CA ASN A 23 -3.67 -4.61 -5.83
C ASN A 23 -5.15 -4.33 -5.78
N GLU A 24 -5.89 -5.28 -5.23
CA GLU A 24 -7.21 -4.98 -4.68
C GLU A 24 -7.03 -4.24 -3.36
N ALA A 25 -7.68 -3.08 -3.25
CA ALA A 25 -7.80 -2.46 -1.95
C ALA A 25 -8.71 -3.34 -1.09
N SER A 26 -8.18 -3.90 -0.01
CA SER A 26 -9.03 -4.60 0.95
C SER A 26 -10.07 -3.64 1.51
N LEU A 27 -11.20 -4.16 2.06
CA LEU A 27 -12.22 -3.38 2.77
C LEU A 27 -11.65 -2.42 3.84
N SER A 28 -10.40 -2.64 4.23
CA SER A 28 -9.65 -1.80 5.17
C SER A 28 -8.65 -0.86 4.48
N CYS A 29 -8.45 -0.97 3.15
CA CYS A 29 -7.38 -0.27 2.40
C CYS A 29 -5.96 -0.52 2.94
N LEU A 30 -5.74 -1.61 3.66
CA LEU A 30 -4.53 -1.82 4.46
C LEU A 30 -3.99 -3.26 4.41
N SER A 31 -4.62 -4.15 3.68
CA SER A 31 -4.08 -5.46 3.34
C SER A 31 -4.00 -5.55 1.82
N TYR A 32 -2.81 -5.80 1.31
CA TYR A 32 -2.52 -5.77 -0.11
C TYR A 32 -2.19 -7.18 -0.59
N GLY A 33 -2.88 -7.61 -1.63
CA GLY A 33 -2.59 -8.82 -2.37
C GLY A 33 -2.42 -8.49 -3.85
N HIS A 34 -1.28 -8.90 -4.42
CA HIS A 34 -0.98 -8.63 -5.82
C HIS A 34 -2.02 -9.27 -6.75
N ILE A 35 -2.55 -8.46 -7.66
CA ILE A 35 -3.37 -8.88 -8.80
C ILE A 35 -2.63 -8.63 -10.11
N GLU A 36 -3.09 -9.20 -11.21
CA GLU A 36 -2.59 -8.86 -12.55
C GLU A 36 -3.72 -8.29 -13.41
N SER A 37 -3.87 -6.97 -13.43
CA SER A 37 -4.82 -6.26 -14.28
C SER A 37 -4.15 -5.71 -15.55
N LYS A 38 -4.45 -6.31 -16.70
CA LYS A 38 -3.95 -5.81 -17.99
C LYS A 38 -4.48 -4.41 -18.33
N GLU A 39 -5.68 -4.08 -17.86
CA GLU A 39 -6.31 -2.79 -18.08
C GLU A 39 -5.57 -1.69 -17.35
N ILE A 40 -5.33 -1.87 -16.03
CA ILE A 40 -4.60 -0.93 -15.19
C ILE A 40 -3.16 -0.80 -15.68
N TRP A 41 -2.48 -1.92 -15.94
CA TRP A 41 -1.13 -1.92 -16.50
C TRP A 41 -1.01 -1.08 -17.77
N SER A 42 -1.92 -1.28 -18.74
CA SER A 42 -1.91 -0.53 -20.00
C SER A 42 -2.14 0.97 -19.77
N TRP A 43 -2.98 1.31 -18.78
CA TRP A 43 -3.26 2.69 -18.42
C TRP A 43 -2.00 3.36 -17.80
N VAL A 44 -1.36 2.70 -16.83
CA VAL A 44 -0.14 3.21 -16.16
C VAL A 44 1.00 3.39 -17.16
N GLN A 45 1.23 2.41 -18.04
CA GLN A 45 2.25 2.52 -19.08
C GLN A 45 2.02 3.74 -19.98
N ARG A 46 0.78 3.93 -20.44
CA ARG A 46 0.42 5.07 -21.30
C ARG A 46 0.60 6.39 -20.56
N PHE A 47 0.11 6.49 -19.31
CA PHE A 47 0.28 7.69 -18.48
C PHE A 47 1.75 8.05 -18.33
N CYS A 48 2.58 7.11 -17.90
CA CYS A 48 4.01 7.37 -17.71
C CYS A 48 4.68 7.81 -19.00
N LYS A 49 4.37 7.15 -20.12
CA LYS A 49 4.94 7.47 -21.43
C LYS A 49 4.53 8.86 -21.91
N GLU A 50 3.26 9.24 -21.79
CA GLU A 50 2.74 10.53 -22.25
C GLU A 50 3.22 11.69 -21.39
N THR A 51 3.43 11.47 -20.10
CA THR A 51 3.91 12.50 -19.16
C THR A 51 5.43 12.55 -19.03
N GLU A 52 6.16 11.58 -19.60
CA GLU A 52 7.61 11.42 -19.46
C GLU A 52 8.08 11.47 -17.99
N CYS A 53 7.21 11.06 -17.07
CA CYS A 53 7.44 11.18 -15.63
C CYS A 53 8.62 10.31 -15.15
N SER A 54 9.21 10.74 -14.04
CA SER A 54 10.22 9.98 -13.30
C SER A 54 9.92 10.07 -11.81
N GLY A 55 10.01 8.95 -11.10
CA GLY A 55 9.80 8.86 -9.67
C GLY A 55 8.85 7.74 -9.27
N GLN A 56 8.40 7.79 -8.03
CA GLN A 56 7.43 6.86 -7.48
C GLN A 56 6.02 7.41 -7.68
N LEU A 57 5.12 6.57 -8.13
CA LEU A 57 3.74 6.90 -8.44
C LEU A 57 2.82 5.85 -7.82
N CYS A 58 1.80 6.30 -7.12
CA CYS A 58 0.71 5.47 -6.64
C CYS A 58 -0.58 5.98 -7.27
N PHE A 59 -1.33 5.11 -7.92
CA PHE A 59 -2.61 5.47 -8.52
C PHE A 59 -3.71 4.70 -7.82
N ASP A 60 -4.79 5.40 -7.52
CA ASP A 60 -6.01 4.82 -6.98
C ASP A 60 -7.11 4.84 -8.02
N TYR A 61 -7.83 3.73 -8.13
CA TYR A 61 -8.88 3.50 -9.11
C TYR A 61 -10.15 3.03 -8.43
N MET A 62 -11.27 3.26 -9.08
CA MET A 62 -12.56 2.69 -8.74
C MET A 62 -13.12 1.96 -9.96
N ARG A 63 -13.41 0.67 -9.81
CA ARG A 63 -14.22 -0.05 -10.77
C ARG A 63 -15.68 0.10 -10.37
N SER A 64 -16.41 0.90 -11.13
CA SER A 64 -17.81 1.22 -10.84
C SER A 64 -18.69 -0.02 -10.92
N SER A 65 -19.53 -0.23 -9.90
CA SER A 65 -20.54 -1.30 -9.90
C SER A 65 -21.69 -1.04 -10.86
N SER A 66 -21.87 0.21 -11.32
CA SER A 66 -22.99 0.58 -12.19
C SER A 66 -22.75 0.27 -13.68
N ASP A 67 -21.50 0.39 -14.14
CA ASP A 67 -21.15 0.23 -15.55
C ASP A 67 -19.91 -0.64 -15.80
N GLY A 68 -19.24 -1.13 -14.71
CA GLY A 68 -18.05 -1.95 -14.78
C GLY A 68 -16.78 -1.21 -15.27
N GLN A 69 -16.87 0.10 -15.50
CA GLN A 69 -15.75 0.89 -16.00
C GLN A 69 -14.73 1.19 -14.91
N LEU A 70 -13.47 1.27 -15.30
CA LEU A 70 -12.36 1.65 -14.43
C LEU A 70 -12.15 3.17 -14.51
N TYR A 71 -12.24 3.81 -13.35
CA TYR A 71 -12.00 5.24 -13.20
C TYR A 71 -10.74 5.47 -12.37
N SER A 72 -9.80 6.25 -12.87
CA SER A 72 -8.67 6.76 -12.10
C SER A 72 -9.18 7.87 -11.17
N ILE A 73 -8.93 7.75 -9.87
CA ILE A 73 -9.38 8.69 -8.85
C ILE A 73 -8.30 9.72 -8.58
N GLU A 74 -7.09 9.23 -8.25
CA GLU A 74 -5.98 10.12 -7.91
C GLU A 74 -4.63 9.51 -8.29
N CYS A 75 -3.62 10.39 -8.38
CA CYS A 75 -2.22 10.03 -8.52
C CYS A 75 -1.43 10.63 -7.37
N ASN A 76 -0.84 9.79 -6.55
CA ASN A 76 0.02 10.18 -5.44
C ASN A 76 1.49 9.99 -5.83
N PRO A 77 2.26 11.06 -6.07
CA PRO A 77 3.67 10.97 -6.47
C PRO A 77 4.58 10.69 -5.25
N ARG A 78 4.32 9.58 -4.58
CA ARG A 78 5.02 9.15 -3.36
C ARG A 78 4.99 7.64 -3.22
N THR A 79 5.80 7.11 -2.31
CA THR A 79 5.73 5.72 -1.87
C THR A 79 4.38 5.44 -1.19
N SER A 80 3.85 4.25 -1.43
CA SER A 80 2.72 3.69 -0.69
C SER A 80 3.12 2.36 -0.05
N THR A 81 2.26 1.82 0.82
CA THR A 81 2.50 0.51 1.47
C THR A 81 2.65 -0.64 0.47
N VAL A 82 2.11 -0.48 -0.72
CA VAL A 82 2.25 -1.46 -1.82
C VAL A 82 3.71 -1.80 -2.16
N ILE A 83 4.66 -0.90 -1.89
CA ILE A 83 6.10 -1.19 -2.09
C ILE A 83 6.56 -2.43 -1.30
N THR A 84 5.90 -2.75 -0.20
CA THR A 84 6.25 -3.90 0.64
C THR A 84 5.99 -5.24 -0.05
N GLU A 85 5.20 -5.29 -1.12
CA GLU A 85 5.04 -6.49 -1.94
C GLU A 85 6.32 -6.90 -2.68
N PHE A 86 7.25 -5.96 -2.85
CA PHE A 86 8.58 -6.23 -3.39
C PHE A 86 9.57 -6.69 -2.31
N HIS A 87 9.07 -7.18 -1.16
CA HIS A 87 9.92 -7.65 -0.08
C HIS A 87 11.02 -8.59 -0.60
N ASP A 88 12.26 -8.32 -0.22
CA ASP A 88 13.46 -9.05 -0.64
C ASP A 88 13.68 -9.14 -2.16
N HIS A 89 13.04 -8.28 -2.97
CA HIS A 89 13.25 -8.27 -4.42
C HIS A 89 14.52 -7.51 -4.79
N PRO A 90 15.60 -8.18 -5.23
CA PRO A 90 16.92 -7.55 -5.45
C PRO A 90 16.88 -6.46 -6.52
N GLY A 91 16.04 -6.62 -7.55
CA GLY A 91 15.92 -5.65 -8.64
C GLY A 91 15.26 -4.33 -8.23
N LEU A 92 14.55 -4.28 -7.08
CA LEU A 92 13.92 -3.02 -6.66
C LEU A 92 14.97 -1.94 -6.37
N ALA A 93 16.09 -2.30 -5.77
CA ALA A 93 17.18 -1.36 -5.51
C ALA A 93 17.77 -0.79 -6.82
N GLU A 94 17.85 -1.60 -7.88
CA GLU A 94 18.34 -1.16 -9.20
C GLU A 94 17.40 -0.09 -9.80
N ALA A 95 16.10 -0.24 -9.64
CA ALA A 95 15.15 0.76 -10.12
C ALA A 95 15.36 2.17 -9.52
N PHE A 96 15.93 2.24 -8.30
CA PHE A 96 16.26 3.50 -7.65
C PHE A 96 17.69 3.99 -7.93
N THR A 97 18.66 3.08 -7.95
CA THR A 97 20.09 3.45 -7.99
C THR A 97 20.66 3.51 -9.40
N ASP A 98 20.16 2.67 -10.30
CA ASP A 98 20.58 2.62 -11.71
C ASP A 98 19.39 2.31 -12.64
N PRO A 99 18.46 3.25 -12.80
CA PRO A 99 17.24 3.06 -13.58
C PRO A 99 17.48 2.75 -15.06
N GLU A 100 18.66 3.07 -15.59
CA GLU A 100 19.00 2.81 -16.98
C GLU A 100 19.40 1.33 -17.21
N SER A 101 19.89 0.64 -16.18
CA SER A 101 20.25 -0.79 -16.24
C SER A 101 19.04 -1.72 -16.29
N VAL A 102 17.88 -1.28 -15.77
CA VAL A 102 16.67 -2.11 -15.70
C VAL A 102 16.15 -2.42 -17.10
N GLN A 103 16.23 -3.68 -17.52
CA GLN A 103 15.84 -4.12 -18.88
C GLN A 103 14.37 -4.57 -18.97
N SER A 104 13.80 -5.05 -17.88
CA SER A 104 12.41 -5.54 -17.81
C SER A 104 11.71 -4.99 -16.59
N VAL A 105 10.38 -4.90 -16.67
CA VAL A 105 9.59 -4.43 -15.53
C VAL A 105 9.70 -5.38 -14.37
N ILE A 106 10.12 -4.85 -13.23
CA ILE A 106 10.23 -5.56 -11.96
C ILE A 106 8.83 -5.69 -11.39
N LYS A 107 8.42 -6.92 -11.07
CA LYS A 107 7.13 -7.23 -10.45
C LYS A 107 7.36 -7.97 -9.14
N PRO A 108 6.41 -7.90 -8.18
CA PRO A 108 6.46 -8.74 -6.99
C PRO A 108 6.65 -10.22 -7.35
N PHE A 109 7.29 -10.97 -6.47
CA PHE A 109 7.35 -12.42 -6.66
C PHE A 109 5.94 -13.02 -6.56
N LYS A 110 5.67 -14.06 -7.34
CA LYS A 110 4.35 -14.75 -7.33
C LYS A 110 3.95 -15.31 -5.96
N ASN A 111 4.91 -15.55 -5.10
CA ASN A 111 4.76 -16.05 -3.74
C ASN A 111 5.07 -14.98 -2.68
N SER A 112 5.11 -13.71 -3.06
CA SER A 112 5.21 -12.63 -2.07
C SER A 112 4.05 -12.74 -1.09
N PRO A 113 4.32 -12.76 0.22
CA PRO A 113 3.27 -12.85 1.21
C PRO A 113 2.42 -11.58 1.19
N PRO A 114 1.11 -11.69 1.50
CA PRO A 114 0.30 -10.50 1.69
C PRO A 114 0.85 -9.67 2.85
N VAL A 115 0.66 -8.35 2.77
CA VAL A 115 1.17 -7.41 3.76
C VAL A 115 0.02 -6.86 4.58
N TYR A 116 0.17 -6.80 5.89
CA TYR A 116 -0.82 -6.24 6.80
C TYR A 116 -0.21 -5.25 7.79
N TRP A 117 -1.07 -4.45 8.44
CA TRP A 117 -0.70 -3.57 9.54
C TRP A 117 -1.20 -4.13 10.87
N PHE A 118 -0.32 -4.34 11.81
CA PHE A 118 -0.59 -4.98 13.10
C PHE A 118 -1.85 -4.44 13.81
N TRP A 119 -1.92 -3.14 14.05
CA TRP A 119 -3.07 -2.56 14.75
C TRP A 119 -4.36 -2.59 13.94
N ASN A 120 -4.27 -2.51 12.62
CA ASN A 120 -5.42 -2.69 11.75
C ASN A 120 -6.02 -4.09 11.93
N GLU A 121 -5.18 -5.11 11.96
CA GLU A 121 -5.62 -6.48 12.16
C GLU A 121 -6.20 -6.71 13.57
N VAL A 122 -5.62 -6.11 14.60
CA VAL A 122 -6.17 -6.13 15.95
C VAL A 122 -7.56 -5.50 16.01
N VAL A 123 -7.74 -4.31 15.41
CA VAL A 123 -9.05 -3.64 15.36
C VAL A 123 -10.05 -4.44 14.53
N THR A 124 -9.64 -5.00 13.41
CA THR A 124 -10.49 -5.85 12.57
C THR A 124 -10.98 -7.05 13.35
N LEU A 125 -10.10 -7.75 14.06
CA LEU A 125 -10.46 -8.87 14.91
C LEU A 125 -11.49 -8.45 16.00
N LEU A 126 -11.24 -7.36 16.70
CA LEU A 126 -12.11 -6.88 17.78
C LEU A 126 -13.47 -6.39 17.28
N THR A 127 -13.55 -5.85 16.07
CA THR A 127 -14.79 -5.28 15.52
C THR A 127 -15.63 -6.31 14.75
N THR A 128 -15.00 -7.27 14.08
CA THR A 128 -15.70 -8.29 13.28
C THR A 128 -15.88 -9.61 14.02
N GLY A 129 -15.03 -9.94 14.97
CA GLY A 129 -14.99 -11.24 15.65
C GLY A 129 -14.59 -12.41 14.73
N GLN A 130 -14.12 -12.15 13.54
CA GLN A 130 -13.76 -13.17 12.52
C GLN A 130 -12.36 -13.76 12.79
N VAL A 131 -12.25 -14.55 13.85
CA VAL A 131 -10.96 -15.11 14.32
C VAL A 131 -10.28 -15.99 13.25
N ARG A 132 -11.05 -16.75 12.46
CA ARG A 132 -10.51 -17.69 11.48
C ARG A 132 -9.88 -16.95 10.29
N GLU A 133 -10.57 -15.94 9.76
CA GLU A 133 -10.12 -15.09 8.68
C GLU A 133 -8.88 -14.31 9.13
N TRP A 134 -8.96 -13.68 10.29
CA TRP A 134 -7.84 -12.97 10.91
C TRP A 134 -6.60 -13.87 11.06
N TRP A 135 -6.77 -15.09 11.58
CA TRP A 135 -5.64 -16.02 11.73
C TRP A 135 -5.01 -16.37 10.39
N ARG A 136 -5.82 -16.54 9.35
CA ARG A 136 -5.33 -16.80 7.99
C ARG A 136 -4.47 -15.63 7.48
N GLU A 137 -4.98 -14.40 7.57
CA GLU A 137 -4.25 -13.20 7.13
C GLU A 137 -2.92 -13.04 7.87
N VAL A 138 -2.95 -13.09 9.20
CA VAL A 138 -1.75 -12.90 10.02
C VAL A 138 -0.75 -14.05 9.88
N SER A 139 -1.22 -15.31 9.74
CA SER A 139 -0.33 -16.47 9.64
C SER A 139 0.31 -16.64 8.27
N GLN A 140 -0.29 -16.10 7.22
CA GLN A 140 0.22 -16.16 5.84
C GLN A 140 0.90 -14.87 5.40
N GLY A 141 0.59 -13.76 6.08
CA GLY A 141 1.10 -12.46 5.75
C GLY A 141 2.34 -12.05 6.55
N VAL A 142 2.88 -10.90 6.19
CA VAL A 142 3.94 -10.21 6.93
C VAL A 142 3.45 -8.84 7.38
N ASP A 143 3.89 -8.42 8.56
CA ASP A 143 3.61 -7.06 9.02
C ASP A 143 4.39 -6.04 8.19
N ALA A 144 3.75 -4.91 7.87
CA ALA A 144 4.32 -3.87 7.01
C ALA A 144 5.58 -3.20 7.57
N VAL A 145 5.84 -3.34 8.87
CA VAL A 145 6.95 -2.66 9.57
C VAL A 145 7.92 -3.64 10.22
N PHE A 146 7.48 -4.89 10.49
CA PHE A 146 8.29 -5.84 11.22
C PHE A 146 9.39 -6.46 10.36
N ASP A 147 10.64 -6.23 10.74
CA ASP A 147 11.80 -6.92 10.21
C ASP A 147 12.53 -7.64 11.36
N PRO A 148 12.76 -8.96 11.27
CA PRO A 148 13.49 -9.70 12.30
C PRO A 148 14.94 -9.21 12.49
N SER A 149 15.55 -8.65 11.46
CA SER A 149 16.92 -8.11 11.51
C SER A 149 16.99 -6.73 12.16
N ASP A 150 15.87 -5.96 12.11
CA ASP A 150 15.74 -4.65 12.76
C ASP A 150 14.34 -4.47 13.34
N PRO A 151 14.03 -5.03 14.52
CA PRO A 151 12.72 -4.94 15.14
C PRO A 151 12.41 -3.58 15.80
N LEU A 152 13.39 -2.67 15.90
CA LEU A 152 13.22 -1.40 16.61
C LEU A 152 12.17 -0.47 15.99
N PRO A 153 12.04 -0.32 14.65
CA PRO A 153 10.96 0.45 14.05
C PRO A 153 9.57 -0.05 14.43
N PHE A 154 9.36 -1.38 14.42
CA PHE A 154 8.10 -1.99 14.84
C PHE A 154 7.79 -1.69 16.31
N LEU A 155 8.75 -1.90 17.21
CA LEU A 155 8.57 -1.63 18.64
C LEU A 155 8.32 -0.14 18.90
N GLY A 156 9.10 0.73 18.25
CA GLY A 156 8.95 2.17 18.38
C GLY A 156 7.59 2.67 17.90
N LEU A 157 7.13 2.18 16.75
CA LEU A 157 5.84 2.57 16.19
C LEU A 157 4.68 2.06 17.05
N HIS A 158 4.62 0.76 17.29
CA HIS A 158 3.42 0.14 17.85
C HIS A 158 3.32 0.25 19.37
N TYR A 159 4.43 0.29 20.10
CA TYR A 159 4.44 0.31 21.56
C TYR A 159 4.80 1.66 22.18
N MET A 160 5.30 2.62 21.38
CA MET A 160 5.59 3.96 21.87
C MET A 160 4.76 5.01 21.13
N HIS A 161 4.89 5.11 19.80
CA HIS A 161 4.30 6.20 19.04
C HIS A 161 2.77 6.14 18.98
N VAL A 162 2.20 5.01 18.58
CA VAL A 162 0.74 4.82 18.51
C VAL A 162 0.04 5.02 19.86
N PRO A 163 0.52 4.43 20.99
CA PRO A 163 -0.06 4.70 22.31
C PRO A 163 0.00 6.18 22.72
N VAL A 164 1.09 6.86 22.43
CA VAL A 164 1.23 8.31 22.73
C VAL A 164 0.22 9.13 21.91
N LEU A 165 0.06 8.82 20.62
CA LEU A 165 -0.95 9.47 19.78
C LEU A 165 -2.36 9.19 20.26
N LEU A 166 -2.67 7.96 20.64
CA LEU A 166 -3.97 7.58 21.19
C LEU A 166 -4.29 8.39 22.45
N LEU A 167 -3.36 8.44 23.40
CA LEU A 167 -3.51 9.24 24.64
C LEU A 167 -3.69 10.73 24.33
N ARG A 168 -2.91 11.27 23.40
CA ARG A 168 -3.04 12.66 22.95
C ARG A 168 -4.41 12.94 22.34
N ASN A 169 -4.91 12.05 21.48
CA ASN A 169 -6.22 12.21 20.83
C ASN A 169 -7.36 12.13 21.87
N ILE A 170 -7.29 11.21 22.83
CA ILE A 170 -8.24 11.14 23.94
C ILE A 170 -8.22 12.47 24.73
N TRP A 171 -7.04 12.97 25.09
CA TRP A 171 -6.92 14.20 25.87
C TRP A 171 -7.43 15.45 25.13
N THR A 172 -7.18 15.52 23.83
CA THR A 172 -7.61 16.67 22.99
C THR A 172 -9.01 16.53 22.43
N GLY A 173 -9.71 15.39 22.67
CA GLY A 173 -11.04 15.12 22.11
C GLY A 173 -11.04 14.97 20.57
N ARG A 174 -9.90 14.68 19.96
CA ARG A 174 -9.81 14.47 18.51
C ARG A 174 -10.34 13.09 18.13
N PRO A 175 -11.12 12.97 17.04
CA PRO A 175 -11.56 11.68 16.53
C PRO A 175 -10.35 10.87 16.04
N TRP A 176 -10.38 9.58 16.30
CA TRP A 176 -9.39 8.64 15.82
C TRP A 176 -9.88 7.97 14.52
N LYS A 177 -9.06 7.99 13.49
CA LYS A 177 -9.36 7.31 12.23
C LYS A 177 -8.58 5.99 12.13
N LYS A 178 -9.11 5.03 11.39
CA LYS A 178 -8.48 3.70 11.23
C LYS A 178 -7.07 3.79 10.65
N ILE A 179 -6.84 4.70 9.70
CA ILE A 179 -5.54 4.92 9.08
C ILE A 179 -4.46 5.40 10.07
N ASP A 180 -4.85 6.08 11.15
CA ASP A 180 -3.92 6.55 12.18
C ASP A 180 -3.24 5.38 12.91
N LEU A 181 -3.87 4.20 12.91
CA LEU A 181 -3.32 2.97 13.49
C LEU A 181 -2.23 2.34 12.62
N CYS A 182 -2.11 2.73 11.37
CA CYS A 182 -1.15 2.17 10.43
C CYS A 182 0.14 2.99 10.43
N ILE A 183 0.02 4.27 10.23
CA ILE A 183 1.20 5.16 10.09
C ILE A 183 1.51 5.93 11.37
N GLY A 184 0.68 5.82 12.40
CA GLY A 184 0.82 6.59 13.64
C GLY A 184 0.67 8.10 13.46
N LYS A 185 0.12 8.56 12.34
CA LYS A 185 -0.10 9.97 11.99
C LYS A 185 -1.59 10.28 11.99
N VAL A 186 -1.98 11.37 12.62
CA VAL A 186 -3.34 11.89 12.50
C VAL A 186 -3.48 12.54 11.13
N VAL A 187 -4.38 12.03 10.31
CA VAL A 187 -4.72 12.65 9.02
C VAL A 187 -5.52 13.91 9.28
N GLU A 188 -5.00 15.06 8.89
CA GLU A 188 -5.70 16.34 9.02
C GLU A 188 -6.76 16.48 7.92
N LEU A 189 -7.86 17.22 8.24
CA LEU A 189 -8.88 17.55 7.26
C LEU A 189 -8.27 18.50 6.22
N GLY A 190 -8.09 18.04 5.00
CA GLY A 190 -7.53 18.83 3.90
C GLY A 190 -6.36 18.20 3.15
N GLY A 191 -6.01 17.00 3.48
CA GLY A 191 -4.98 16.22 2.77
C GLY A 191 -3.74 15.90 3.60
N ASP A 192 -2.83 15.20 2.97
CA ASP A 192 -1.53 14.77 3.52
C ASP A 192 -0.61 15.95 3.86
#